data_d2e811f09d96c1ebc8a250fe67911097
#
_entry.id   d2e811f09d96c1ebc8a250fe67911097
#
_cell.length_a   1.000
_cell.length_b   1.000
_cell.length_c   1.000
_cell.angle_alpha   90.00
_cell.angle_beta   90.00
_cell.angle_gamma   90.00
#
_symmetry.space_group_name_H-M   'P 1'
#
loop_
_entity.id
_entity.type
_entity.pdbx_description
1 polymer ?
#
loop_
_entity_poly.entity_id
_entity_poly.type
_entity_poly.pdbx_seq_one_letter_code
_entity_poly.pdbx_strand_id
1 'polypeptide(L)'
;GHKEERWRAFGWSAARLDDVANLIPARLSALLLCMAGRGGWRMAWRDAGKHASPNAGWPEAAMAGILDVRLAGPVAYDGVQQDKPWINAEGRSAGAIDIDHALRIYIRACFLLWVVTALTIWPL
;
A
#
# COMPACT_ATOMS: atom_id res chain seq x y z
N GLY A 1 16.59 -6.28 -4.01
CA GLY A 1 17.99 -5.88 -4.18
C GLY A 1 18.83 -7.05 -4.66
N HIS A 2 19.87 -6.78 -5.43
CA HIS A 2 20.78 -7.81 -5.91
C HIS A 2 21.40 -8.59 -4.73
N LYS A 3 21.34 -9.92 -4.80
CA LYS A 3 21.84 -10.83 -3.74
C LYS A 3 23.32 -11.18 -3.92
N GLU A 4 24.11 -10.30 -4.53
CA GLU A 4 25.56 -10.48 -4.63
C GLU A 4 26.20 -10.31 -3.24
N GLU A 5 27.04 -11.25 -2.84
CA GLU A 5 27.66 -11.28 -1.49
C GLU A 5 28.37 -9.97 -1.13
N ARG A 6 29.01 -9.33 -2.10
CA ARG A 6 29.75 -8.07 -1.94
C ARG A 6 28.85 -6.90 -1.48
N TRP A 7 27.58 -6.88 -1.86
CA TRP A 7 26.64 -5.79 -1.55
C TRP A 7 25.57 -6.17 -0.54
N ARG A 8 25.64 -7.39 -0.01
CA ARG A 8 24.61 -7.95 0.87
C ARG A 8 24.38 -7.13 2.14
N ALA A 9 25.46 -6.73 2.82
CA ALA A 9 25.37 -5.94 4.06
C ALA A 9 24.86 -4.52 3.77
N PHE A 10 25.37 -3.89 2.70
CA PHE A 10 24.92 -2.56 2.30
C PHE A 10 23.47 -2.56 1.84
N GLY A 11 23.07 -3.51 0.99
CA GLY A 11 21.70 -3.66 0.53
C GLY A 11 20.72 -3.94 1.67
N TRP A 12 21.13 -4.75 2.66
CA TRP A 12 20.32 -4.99 3.85
C TRP A 12 20.13 -3.71 4.68
N SER A 13 21.19 -2.95 4.92
CA SER A 13 21.13 -1.70 5.69
C SER A 13 20.28 -0.64 4.97
N ALA A 14 20.45 -0.52 3.65
CA ALA A 14 19.64 0.40 2.85
C ALA A 14 18.16 0.04 2.89
N ALA A 15 17.81 -1.25 2.77
CA ALA A 15 16.44 -1.72 2.87
C ALA A 15 15.83 -1.43 4.26
N ARG A 16 16.60 -1.60 5.34
CA ARG A 16 16.11 -1.28 6.69
C ARG A 16 15.90 0.21 6.90
N LEU A 17 16.79 1.03 6.38
CA LEU A 17 16.64 2.49 6.44
C LEU A 17 15.40 2.93 5.65
N ASP A 18 15.19 2.38 4.46
CA ASP A 18 13.99 2.60 3.65
C ASP A 18 12.71 2.18 4.40
N ASP A 19 12.72 1.01 5.01
CA ASP A 19 11.59 0.52 5.82
C ASP A 19 11.24 1.50 6.95
N VAL A 20 12.25 2.02 7.66
CA VAL A 20 12.04 3.00 8.75
C VAL A 20 11.55 4.33 8.22
N ALA A 21 12.16 4.85 7.15
CA ALA A 21 11.77 6.12 6.54
C ALA A 21 10.33 6.11 6.04
N ASN A 22 9.87 4.96 5.53
CA ASN A 22 8.53 4.79 4.98
C ASN A 22 7.44 4.42 6.01
N LEU A 23 7.79 4.24 7.30
CA LEU A 23 6.80 3.89 8.33
C LEU A 23 5.65 4.89 8.43
N ILE A 24 5.97 6.17 8.56
CA ILE A 24 4.97 7.24 8.68
C ILE A 24 4.26 7.49 7.33
N PRO A 25 4.98 7.69 6.20
CA PRO A 25 4.34 7.89 4.90
C PRO A 25 3.35 6.81 4.50
N ALA A 26 3.66 5.53 4.75
CA ALA A 26 2.78 4.42 4.39
C ALA A 26 1.44 4.46 5.17
N ARG A 27 1.50 4.77 6.46
CA ARG A 27 0.28 4.86 7.29
C ARG A 27 -0.53 6.10 6.97
N LEU A 28 0.15 7.22 6.70
CA LEU A 28 -0.50 8.44 6.23
C LEU A 28 -1.18 8.24 4.87
N SER A 29 -0.54 7.52 3.95
CA SER A 29 -1.14 7.17 2.66
C SER A 29 -2.41 6.34 2.84
N ALA A 30 -2.37 5.30 3.70
CA ALA A 30 -3.54 4.49 4.00
C ALA A 30 -4.66 5.34 4.63
N LEU A 31 -4.32 6.24 5.56
CA LEU A 31 -5.26 7.18 6.18
C LEU A 31 -5.96 8.04 5.12
N LEU A 32 -5.19 8.67 4.25
CA LEU A 32 -5.72 9.54 3.20
C LEU A 32 -6.62 8.77 2.21
N LEU A 33 -6.23 7.56 1.83
CA LEU A 33 -7.04 6.69 0.98
C LEU A 33 -8.36 6.32 1.66
N CYS A 34 -8.31 5.92 2.93
CA CYS A 34 -9.51 5.59 3.70
C CYS A 34 -10.47 6.77 3.85
N MET A 35 -9.95 7.98 4.03
CA MET A 35 -10.75 9.21 4.07
C MET A 35 -11.37 9.51 2.70
N ALA A 36 -10.58 9.44 1.64
CA ALA A 36 -11.02 9.71 0.26
C ALA A 36 -12.05 8.70 -0.24
N GLY A 37 -11.89 7.43 0.10
CA GLY A 37 -12.76 6.30 -0.26
C GLY A 37 -13.90 6.05 0.73
N ARG A 38 -13.88 6.71 1.89
CA ARG A 38 -14.87 6.55 2.98
C ARG A 38 -14.97 5.12 3.52
N GLY A 39 -13.85 4.42 3.64
CA GLY A 39 -13.82 3.04 4.13
C GLY A 39 -12.41 2.46 4.16
N GLY A 40 -12.31 1.13 4.20
CA GLY A 40 -11.04 0.40 4.12
C GLY A 40 -10.24 0.31 5.44
N TRP A 41 -10.59 1.05 6.48
CA TRP A 41 -9.88 1.09 7.77
C TRP A 41 -9.67 -0.29 8.38
N ARG A 42 -10.78 -1.06 8.47
CA ARG A 42 -10.74 -2.41 9.04
C ARG A 42 -9.79 -3.31 8.27
N MET A 43 -9.79 -3.20 6.94
CA MET A 43 -8.95 -4.00 6.08
C MET A 43 -7.48 -3.60 6.20
N ALA A 44 -7.17 -2.29 6.22
CA ALA A 44 -5.83 -1.79 6.43
C ALA A 44 -5.22 -2.35 7.72
N TRP A 45 -5.95 -2.34 8.83
CA TRP A 45 -5.48 -2.89 10.10
C TRP A 45 -5.35 -4.41 10.10
N ARG A 46 -6.31 -5.12 9.49
CA ARG A 46 -6.33 -6.58 9.49
C ARG A 46 -5.25 -7.19 8.59
N ASP A 47 -5.07 -6.62 7.41
CA ASP A 47 -4.38 -7.28 6.31
C ASP A 47 -3.06 -6.63 5.88
N ALA A 48 -2.71 -5.42 6.36
CA ALA A 48 -1.45 -4.75 5.99
C ALA A 48 -0.20 -5.61 6.26
N GLY A 49 -0.21 -6.38 7.33
CA GLY A 49 0.89 -7.27 7.70
C GLY A 49 1.06 -8.52 6.82
N LYS A 50 0.12 -8.79 5.90
CA LYS A 50 0.21 -9.89 4.94
C LYS A 50 1.19 -9.60 3.79
N HIS A 51 1.49 -8.32 3.55
CA HIS A 51 2.46 -7.93 2.54
C HIS A 51 3.90 -8.14 3.04
N ALA A 52 4.81 -8.51 2.12
CA ALA A 52 6.23 -8.75 2.45
C ALA A 52 6.97 -7.49 2.95
N SER A 53 6.54 -6.31 2.48
CA SER A 53 7.04 -5.02 2.99
C SER A 53 6.19 -4.57 4.17
N PRO A 54 6.77 -4.09 5.27
CA PRO A 54 6.04 -3.58 6.44
C PRO A 54 5.27 -2.28 6.14
N ASN A 55 5.51 -1.68 4.99
CA ASN A 55 4.95 -0.39 4.59
C ASN A 55 3.93 -0.51 3.44
N ALA A 56 4.29 -1.21 2.37
CA ALA A 56 3.45 -1.29 1.16
C ALA A 56 2.07 -1.91 1.41
N GLY A 57 1.97 -2.81 2.39
CA GLY A 57 0.70 -3.45 2.73
C GLY A 57 -0.38 -2.50 3.26
N TRP A 58 -0.01 -1.35 3.84
CA TRP A 58 -0.98 -0.41 4.40
C TRP A 58 -1.88 0.25 3.35
N PRO A 59 -1.34 0.96 2.34
CA PRO A 59 -2.17 1.54 1.29
C PRO A 59 -2.84 0.48 0.42
N GLU A 60 -2.19 -0.67 0.20
CA GLU A 60 -2.76 -1.77 -0.57
C GLU A 60 -3.98 -2.37 0.12
N ALA A 61 -3.89 -2.67 1.41
CA ALA A 61 -5.01 -3.21 2.18
C ALA A 61 -6.15 -2.19 2.35
N ALA A 62 -5.82 -0.90 2.49
CA ALA A 62 -6.81 0.17 2.50
C ALA A 62 -7.60 0.18 1.19
N MET A 63 -6.92 0.18 0.05
CA MET A 63 -7.56 0.18 -1.28
C MET A 63 -8.38 -1.09 -1.52
N ALA A 64 -7.85 -2.26 -1.15
CA ALA A 64 -8.56 -3.53 -1.24
C ALA A 64 -9.88 -3.50 -0.46
N GLY A 65 -9.87 -2.90 0.73
CA GLY A 65 -11.07 -2.76 1.56
C GLY A 65 -12.06 -1.73 1.05
N ILE A 66 -11.60 -0.62 0.44
CA ILE A 66 -12.48 0.41 -0.13
C ILE A 66 -13.22 -0.13 -1.34
N LEU A 67 -12.53 -0.88 -2.21
CA LEU A 67 -13.08 -1.41 -3.46
C LEU A 67 -13.79 -2.76 -3.29
N ASP A 68 -13.66 -3.37 -2.12
CA ASP A 68 -14.11 -4.73 -1.84
C ASP A 68 -13.56 -5.76 -2.84
N VAL A 69 -12.27 -5.65 -3.13
CA VAL A 69 -11.54 -6.57 -4.02
C VAL A 69 -10.43 -7.29 -3.28
N ARG A 70 -10.11 -8.50 -3.70
CA ARG A 70 -8.92 -9.19 -3.24
C ARG A 70 -7.72 -8.77 -4.08
N LEU A 71 -6.59 -8.50 -3.41
CA LEU A 71 -5.33 -8.12 -4.02
C LEU A 71 -4.20 -9.04 -3.59
N ALA A 72 -3.03 -8.92 -4.19
CA ALA A 72 -1.90 -9.81 -4.01
C ALA A 72 -2.24 -11.27 -4.39
N GLY A 73 -1.99 -12.24 -3.49
CA GLY A 73 -2.22 -13.64 -3.73
C GLY A 73 -1.05 -14.34 -4.44
N PRO A 74 -1.21 -15.63 -4.78
CA PRO A 74 -0.16 -16.40 -5.43
C PRO A 74 0.26 -15.79 -6.78
N VAL A 75 1.57 -15.68 -6.99
CA VAL A 75 2.16 -15.18 -8.25
C VAL A 75 3.21 -16.15 -8.75
N ALA A 76 3.34 -16.30 -10.06
CA ALA A 76 4.39 -17.09 -10.71
C ALA A 76 5.44 -16.16 -11.31
N TYR A 77 6.71 -16.34 -10.91
CA TYR A 77 7.86 -15.71 -11.51
C TYR A 77 8.78 -16.79 -12.08
N ASP A 78 9.13 -16.70 -13.35
CA ASP A 78 10.03 -17.64 -14.05
C ASP A 78 9.64 -19.11 -13.84
N GLY A 79 8.35 -19.42 -13.84
CA GLY A 79 7.84 -20.78 -13.63
C GLY A 79 7.83 -21.25 -12.17
N VAL A 80 8.29 -20.45 -11.23
CA VAL A 80 8.24 -20.75 -9.79
C VAL A 80 7.02 -20.06 -9.17
N GLN A 81 6.08 -20.85 -8.66
CA GLN A 81 4.93 -20.34 -7.95
C GLN A 81 5.33 -19.90 -6.53
N GLN A 82 5.04 -18.66 -6.19
CA GLN A 82 5.18 -18.14 -4.85
C GLN A 82 3.79 -18.00 -4.22
N ASP A 83 3.56 -18.75 -3.16
CA ASP A 83 2.36 -18.63 -2.34
C ASP A 83 2.44 -17.36 -1.50
N LYS A 84 1.67 -16.35 -1.90
CA LYS A 84 1.47 -15.12 -1.12
C LYS A 84 0.03 -15.08 -0.60
N PRO A 85 -0.16 -14.63 0.63
CA PRO A 85 -1.51 -14.51 1.16
C PRO A 85 -2.30 -13.43 0.41
N TRP A 86 -3.60 -13.67 0.26
CA TRP A 86 -4.50 -12.66 -0.27
C TRP A 86 -4.75 -11.55 0.75
N ILE A 87 -4.67 -10.31 0.30
CA ILE A 87 -5.22 -9.15 0.99
C ILE A 87 -6.70 -9.07 0.64
N ASN A 88 -7.57 -8.94 1.64
CA ASN A 88 -9.02 -9.04 1.50
C ASN A 88 -9.46 -10.32 0.74
N ALA A 89 -9.06 -11.48 1.27
CA ALA A 89 -9.30 -12.78 0.62
C ALA A 89 -10.79 -13.04 0.30
N GLU A 90 -11.70 -12.45 1.06
CA GLU A 90 -13.17 -12.58 0.89
C GLU A 90 -13.71 -11.64 -0.19
N GLY A 91 -12.91 -10.65 -0.62
CA GLY A 91 -13.28 -9.72 -1.67
C GLY A 91 -13.39 -10.40 -3.04
N ARG A 92 -14.14 -9.78 -3.93
CA ARG A 92 -14.24 -10.23 -5.32
C ARG A 92 -12.92 -10.05 -6.08
N SER A 93 -12.79 -10.70 -7.20
CA SER A 93 -11.66 -10.47 -8.10
C SER A 93 -11.71 -9.05 -8.68
N ALA A 94 -10.55 -8.37 -8.74
CA ALA A 94 -10.43 -7.04 -9.33
C ALA A 94 -10.63 -7.11 -10.85
N GLY A 95 -11.27 -6.10 -11.41
CA GLY A 95 -11.49 -5.95 -12.84
C GLY A 95 -11.05 -4.56 -13.33
N ALA A 96 -11.16 -4.33 -14.64
CA ALA A 96 -10.72 -3.07 -15.25
C ALA A 96 -11.42 -1.82 -14.66
N ILE A 97 -12.69 -1.93 -14.31
CA ILE A 97 -13.45 -0.82 -13.71
C ILE A 97 -12.92 -0.41 -12.33
N ASP A 98 -12.29 -1.35 -11.62
CA ASP A 98 -11.72 -1.07 -10.30
C ASP A 98 -10.47 -0.19 -10.40
N ILE A 99 -9.78 -0.24 -11.53
CA ILE A 99 -8.63 0.64 -11.80
C ILE A 99 -9.10 2.09 -11.87
N ASP A 100 -10.20 2.37 -12.56
CA ASP A 100 -10.77 3.72 -12.64
C ASP A 100 -11.27 4.20 -11.26
N HIS A 101 -11.87 3.32 -10.48
CA HIS A 101 -12.31 3.66 -9.13
C HIS A 101 -11.11 3.93 -8.21
N ALA A 102 -10.09 3.07 -8.26
CA ALA A 102 -8.85 3.25 -7.50
C ALA A 102 -8.17 4.60 -7.84
N LEU A 103 -8.10 4.92 -9.13
CA LEU A 103 -7.51 6.18 -9.61
C LEU A 103 -8.25 7.40 -9.08
N ARG A 104 -9.60 7.38 -9.11
CA ARG A 104 -10.40 8.47 -8.54
C ARG A 104 -10.18 8.65 -7.04
N ILE A 105 -10.09 7.55 -6.29
CA ILE A 105 -9.81 7.59 -4.85
C ILE A 105 -8.41 8.15 -4.61
N TYR A 106 -7.42 7.70 -5.38
CA TYR A 106 -6.05 8.18 -5.31
C TYR A 106 -5.95 9.68 -5.57
N ILE A 107 -6.59 10.19 -6.62
CA ILE A 107 -6.61 11.63 -6.95
C ILE A 107 -7.24 12.44 -5.80
N ARG A 108 -8.33 11.95 -5.21
CA ARG A 108 -8.96 12.60 -4.04
C ARG A 108 -8.03 12.60 -2.83
N ALA A 109 -7.31 11.51 -2.58
CA ALA A 109 -6.33 11.43 -1.49
C ALA A 109 -5.17 12.40 -1.71
N CYS A 110 -4.66 12.53 -2.93
CA CYS A 110 -3.66 13.53 -3.29
C CYS A 110 -4.16 14.96 -3.08
N PHE A 111 -5.40 15.24 -3.46
CA PHE A 111 -6.02 16.54 -3.24
C PHE A 111 -6.16 16.86 -1.74
N LEU A 112 -6.59 15.89 -0.93
CA LEU A 112 -6.64 16.05 0.54
C LEU A 112 -5.26 16.36 1.12
N LEU A 113 -4.23 15.64 0.68
CA LEU A 113 -2.85 15.90 1.12
C LEU A 113 -2.42 17.32 0.74
N TRP A 114 -2.71 17.76 -0.49
CA TRP A 114 -2.40 19.11 -0.95
C TRP A 114 -3.09 20.18 -0.11
N VAL A 115 -4.38 20.01 0.18
CA VAL A 115 -5.15 20.94 1.02
C VAL A 115 -4.56 21.03 2.42
N VAL A 116 -4.26 19.88 3.06
CA VAL A 116 -3.65 19.85 4.40
C VAL A 116 -2.31 20.58 4.38
N THR A 117 -1.47 20.31 3.39
CA THR A 117 -0.17 20.97 3.24
C THR A 117 -0.32 22.47 3.04
N ALA A 118 -1.25 22.91 2.18
CA ALA A 118 -1.51 24.32 1.96
C ALA A 118 -1.96 25.03 3.24
N LEU A 119 -2.86 24.42 4.01
CA LEU A 119 -3.35 24.97 5.28
C LEU A 119 -2.28 25.04 6.38
N THR A 120 -1.27 24.17 6.34
CA THR A 120 -0.17 24.17 7.32
C THR A 120 0.93 25.17 6.98
N ILE A 121 1.12 25.49 5.69
CA ILE A 121 2.17 26.40 5.23
C ILE A 121 1.67 27.85 5.14
N TRP A 122 0.40 28.06 4.80
CA TRP A 122 -0.17 29.40 4.60
C TRP A 122 -0.13 30.33 5.84
N PRO A 123 -0.24 29.86 7.11
CA PRO A 123 -0.17 30.72 8.28
C PRO A 123 1.24 31.21 8.65
N LEU A 124 2.30 30.73 7.97
CA LEU A 124 3.71 31.12 8.21
C LEU A 124 4.16 32.22 7.24
#